data_c49f44a70786d00fe734a4c3441e2e24
#
_entry.id   c49f44a70786d00fe734a4c3441e2e24
#
_cell.length_a   1.000
_cell.length_b   1.000
_cell.length_c   1.000
_cell.angle_alpha   90.00
_cell.angle_beta   90.00
_cell.angle_gamma   90.00
#
_symmetry.space_group_name_H-M   'P 1'
#
loop_
_entity.id
_entity.type
_entity.pdbx_description
1 polymer ?
#
loop_
_entity_poly.entity_id
_entity_poly.type
_entity_poly.pdbx_seq_one_letter_code
_entity_poly.pdbx_strand_id
1 'polypeptide(L)'
;MIPSPAIISEMRLESIQYETPDGTEYPNGTLTMATNAQFEPYEYYDGDQIVGIDADIAKAICDKLGYELKIEDMEFDAIIAAVSSGKADFGAAGITVTEDRKKNIDFTDTYTKACQVIVVRNK
;
A
#
# COMPACT_ATOMS: atom_id res chain seq x y z
N MET A 1 11.96 13.36 13.98
CA MET A 1 10.96 12.26 13.88
C MET A 1 10.80 11.88 12.41
N ILE A 2 10.88 10.61 12.11
CA ILE A 2 10.67 10.11 10.74
C ILE A 2 9.16 10.03 10.50
N PRO A 3 8.66 10.58 9.38
CA PRO A 3 7.25 10.46 9.05
C PRO A 3 6.81 9.00 8.96
N SER A 4 5.58 8.73 9.39
CA SER A 4 5.02 7.39 9.40
C SER A 4 4.57 6.94 8.01
N PRO A 5 4.55 5.61 7.76
CA PRO A 5 4.05 5.09 6.48
C PRO A 5 2.59 5.45 6.21
N ALA A 6 2.27 5.56 4.94
CA ALA A 6 0.92 5.81 4.45
C ALA A 6 0.71 5.06 3.12
N ILE A 7 -0.54 4.89 2.74
CA ILE A 7 -0.88 4.33 1.42
C ILE A 7 -0.82 5.45 0.40
N ILE A 8 -0.20 5.19 -0.74
CA ILE A 8 -0.07 6.15 -1.84
C ILE A 8 -1.10 5.86 -2.93
N SER A 9 -1.65 6.89 -3.55
CA SER A 9 -2.67 6.71 -4.58
C SER A 9 -2.80 7.92 -5.49
N GLU A 10 -3.17 7.67 -6.75
CA GLU A 10 -3.68 8.66 -7.68
C GLU A 10 -5.20 8.54 -7.85
N MET A 11 -5.83 7.63 -7.12
CA MET A 11 -7.23 7.30 -7.27
C MET A 11 -8.15 8.37 -6.68
N ARG A 12 -9.24 8.68 -7.40
CA ARG A 12 -10.26 9.63 -6.94
C ARG A 12 -11.42 8.88 -6.31
N LEU A 13 -11.69 9.17 -5.05
CA LEU A 13 -12.69 8.44 -4.28
C LEU A 13 -14.13 8.73 -4.69
N GLU A 14 -14.40 9.88 -5.30
CA GLU A 14 -15.76 10.25 -5.72
C GLU A 14 -16.34 9.36 -6.82
N SER A 15 -15.50 8.56 -7.49
CA SER A 15 -15.95 7.61 -8.51
C SER A 15 -16.23 6.21 -7.97
N ILE A 16 -16.03 5.99 -6.67
CA ILE A 16 -16.14 4.67 -6.05
C ILE A 16 -17.55 4.48 -5.47
N GLN A 17 -18.13 3.30 -5.71
CA GLN A 17 -19.38 2.90 -5.08
C GLN A 17 -19.10 2.29 -3.71
N TYR A 18 -19.78 2.77 -2.68
CA TYR A 18 -19.55 2.36 -1.29
C TYR A 18 -20.47 1.22 -0.86
N GLU A 19 -20.57 0.18 -1.67
CA GLU A 19 -21.35 -0.99 -1.31
C GLU A 19 -20.45 -2.12 -0.87
N THR A 20 -20.74 -2.69 0.29
CA THR A 20 -20.00 -3.84 0.78
C THR A 20 -20.42 -5.07 -0.01
N PRO A 21 -19.50 -5.75 -0.69
CA PRO A 21 -19.85 -6.95 -1.43
C PRO A 21 -20.27 -8.08 -0.48
N ASP A 22 -21.18 -8.91 -0.95
CA ASP A 22 -21.66 -10.07 -0.22
C ASP A 22 -20.69 -11.24 -0.40
N GLY A 23 -19.61 -11.20 0.36
CA GLY A 23 -18.63 -12.29 0.52
C GLY A 23 -17.74 -12.57 -0.69
N THR A 24 -18.26 -12.67 -1.88
CA THR A 24 -17.52 -13.11 -3.07
C THR A 24 -17.66 -12.20 -4.28
N GLU A 25 -18.50 -11.17 -4.21
CA GLU A 25 -18.74 -10.27 -5.33
C GLU A 25 -18.00 -8.95 -5.13
N TYR A 26 -17.33 -8.50 -6.19
CA TYR A 26 -16.62 -7.24 -6.20
C TYR A 26 -17.19 -6.36 -7.31
N PRO A 27 -18.30 -5.63 -7.03
CA PRO A 27 -19.03 -4.89 -8.06
C PRO A 27 -18.22 -3.79 -8.73
N ASN A 28 -17.18 -3.30 -8.10
CA ASN A 28 -16.36 -2.22 -8.64
C ASN A 28 -15.12 -2.71 -9.39
N GLY A 29 -14.86 -4.01 -9.42
CA GLY A 29 -13.74 -4.59 -10.15
C GLY A 29 -12.52 -4.88 -9.28
N THR A 30 -11.33 -4.67 -9.82
CA THR A 30 -10.06 -5.01 -9.19
C THR A 30 -9.21 -3.77 -8.98
N LEU A 31 -8.60 -3.65 -7.80
CA LEU A 31 -7.54 -2.67 -7.54
C LEU A 31 -6.20 -3.38 -7.39
N THR A 32 -5.19 -2.85 -8.05
CA THR A 32 -3.83 -3.37 -7.99
C THR A 32 -3.01 -2.55 -7.00
N MET A 33 -2.47 -3.24 -6.01
CA MET A 33 -1.57 -2.66 -5.00
C MET A 33 -0.13 -2.98 -5.37
N ALA A 34 0.70 -1.94 -5.49
CA ALA A 34 2.14 -2.10 -5.63
C ALA A 34 2.77 -2.16 -4.24
N THR A 35 3.66 -3.12 -4.04
CA THR A 35 4.38 -3.27 -2.78
C THR A 35 5.76 -3.87 -3.03
N ASN A 36 6.57 -3.89 -1.99
CA ASN A 36 7.84 -4.65 -1.98
C ASN A 36 7.82 -5.58 -0.78
N ALA A 37 7.58 -6.86 -1.02
CA ALA A 37 7.29 -7.85 0.01
C ALA A 37 8.55 -8.37 0.72
N GLN A 38 9.43 -7.46 1.12
CA GLN A 38 10.66 -7.73 1.86
C GLN A 38 10.74 -6.88 3.13
N PHE A 39 9.59 -6.48 3.69
CA PHE A 39 9.55 -5.54 4.80
C PHE A 39 8.59 -5.98 5.91
N GLU A 40 8.98 -7.03 6.64
CA GLU A 40 8.23 -7.45 7.82
C GLU A 40 8.20 -6.34 8.90
N PRO A 41 7.09 -6.15 9.58
CA PRO A 41 5.81 -6.84 9.51
C PRO A 41 4.80 -6.20 8.52
N TYR A 42 5.22 -5.26 7.69
CA TYR A 42 4.34 -4.52 6.80
C TYR A 42 3.89 -5.35 5.60
N GLU A 43 4.85 -5.95 4.89
CA GLU A 43 4.59 -6.87 3.79
C GLU A 43 5.71 -7.88 3.66
N TYR A 44 5.32 -9.15 3.54
CA TYR A 44 6.26 -10.25 3.40
C TYR A 44 5.53 -11.48 2.88
N TYR A 45 6.30 -12.46 2.42
CA TYR A 45 5.74 -13.72 1.94
C TYR A 45 5.51 -14.69 3.08
N ASP A 46 4.31 -15.28 3.11
CA ASP A 46 4.00 -16.48 3.89
C ASP A 46 3.64 -17.57 2.88
N GLY A 47 4.60 -18.43 2.56
CA GLY A 47 4.47 -19.33 1.41
C GLY A 47 4.40 -18.53 0.12
N ASP A 48 3.33 -18.71 -0.64
CA ASP A 48 3.13 -18.01 -1.90
C ASP A 48 2.28 -16.72 -1.76
N GLN A 49 1.86 -16.40 -0.55
CA GLN A 49 1.00 -15.26 -0.30
C GLN A 49 1.76 -14.10 0.32
N ILE A 50 1.40 -12.90 -0.10
CA ILE A 50 1.91 -11.67 0.51
C ILE A 50 0.96 -11.30 1.65
N VAL A 51 1.52 -11.20 2.86
CA VAL A 51 0.79 -10.91 4.09
C VAL A 51 1.46 -9.76 4.84
N GLY A 52 0.84 -9.30 5.90
CA GLY A 52 1.36 -8.26 6.77
C GLY A 52 0.37 -7.12 6.99
N ILE A 53 0.83 -6.10 7.71
CA ILE A 53 -0.01 -4.96 8.10
C ILE A 53 -0.56 -4.24 6.87
N ASP A 54 0.29 -3.94 5.89
CA ASP A 54 -0.13 -3.22 4.69
C ASP A 54 -1.11 -4.04 3.85
N ALA A 55 -0.87 -5.35 3.73
CA ALA A 55 -1.78 -6.25 3.02
C ALA A 55 -3.15 -6.32 3.69
N ASP A 56 -3.18 -6.40 5.02
CA ASP A 56 -4.43 -6.46 5.79
C ASP A 56 -5.23 -5.17 5.68
N ILE A 57 -4.57 -4.02 5.77
CA ILE A 57 -5.22 -2.71 5.62
C ILE A 57 -5.78 -2.57 4.20
N ALA A 58 -5.00 -2.89 3.19
CA ALA A 58 -5.43 -2.81 1.79
C ALA A 58 -6.62 -3.73 1.52
N LYS A 59 -6.59 -4.96 2.04
CA LYS A 59 -7.68 -5.91 1.90
C LYS A 59 -8.97 -5.40 2.54
N ALA A 60 -8.86 -4.83 3.74
CA ALA A 60 -10.02 -4.27 4.44
C ALA A 60 -10.63 -3.09 3.68
N ILE A 61 -9.80 -2.21 3.13
CA ILE A 61 -10.25 -1.06 2.34
C ILE A 61 -10.93 -1.54 1.06
N CYS A 62 -10.30 -2.46 0.33
CA CYS A 62 -10.86 -2.98 -0.93
C CYS A 62 -12.19 -3.70 -0.70
N ASP A 63 -12.28 -4.51 0.33
CA ASP A 63 -13.53 -5.20 0.67
C ASP A 63 -14.64 -4.21 0.99
N LYS A 64 -14.33 -3.17 1.76
CA LYS A 64 -15.30 -2.13 2.10
C LYS A 64 -15.78 -1.35 0.89
N LEU A 65 -14.92 -1.12 -0.08
CA LEU A 65 -15.23 -0.34 -1.27
C LEU A 65 -15.73 -1.20 -2.45
N GLY A 66 -15.82 -2.51 -2.28
CA GLY A 66 -16.33 -3.39 -3.33
C GLY A 66 -15.33 -3.73 -4.41
N TYR A 67 -14.04 -3.74 -4.09
CA TYR A 67 -12.97 -4.11 -5.01
C TYR A 67 -12.28 -5.41 -4.61
N GLU A 68 -11.92 -6.19 -5.61
CA GLU A 68 -10.98 -7.29 -5.42
C GLU A 68 -9.56 -6.72 -5.33
N LEU A 69 -8.78 -7.18 -4.38
CA LEU A 69 -7.39 -6.75 -4.22
C LEU A 69 -6.44 -7.67 -4.98
N LYS A 70 -5.62 -7.09 -5.84
CA LYS A 70 -4.48 -7.75 -6.46
C LYS A 70 -3.21 -7.11 -5.95
N ILE A 71 -2.29 -7.89 -5.41
CA ILE A 71 -1.01 -7.39 -4.88
C ILE A 71 0.11 -7.74 -5.84
N GLU A 72 0.88 -6.75 -6.26
CA GLU A 72 2.05 -6.93 -7.11
C GLU A 72 3.32 -6.55 -6.35
N ASP A 73 4.23 -7.51 -6.25
CA ASP A 73 5.55 -7.31 -5.67
C ASP A 73 6.49 -6.72 -6.71
N MET A 74 7.22 -5.69 -6.32
CA MET A 74 8.20 -5.04 -7.19
C MET A 74 9.30 -4.39 -6.35
N GLU A 75 10.34 -3.92 -7.02
CA GLU A 75 11.39 -3.16 -6.33
C GLU A 75 10.79 -1.90 -5.69
N PHE A 76 11.23 -1.57 -4.48
CA PHE A 76 10.72 -0.44 -3.73
C PHE A 76 10.79 0.86 -4.55
N ASP A 77 11.90 1.08 -5.25
CA ASP A 77 12.09 2.30 -6.03
C ASP A 77 11.17 2.39 -7.26
N ALA A 78 10.52 1.30 -7.65
CA ALA A 78 9.58 1.27 -8.77
C ALA A 78 8.15 1.59 -8.37
N ILE A 79 7.82 1.58 -7.09
CA ILE A 79 6.43 1.68 -6.61
C ILE A 79 5.80 3.03 -6.98
N ILE A 80 6.50 4.13 -6.69
CA ILE A 80 5.96 5.47 -6.96
C ILE A 80 5.70 5.66 -8.46
N ALA A 81 6.64 5.23 -9.31
CA ALA A 81 6.47 5.32 -10.75
C ALA A 81 5.30 4.45 -11.24
N ALA A 82 5.10 3.27 -10.66
CA ALA A 82 3.98 2.40 -11.03
C ALA A 82 2.63 3.05 -10.68
N VAL A 83 2.53 3.71 -9.54
CA VAL A 83 1.30 4.40 -9.13
C VAL A 83 1.07 5.64 -9.98
N SER A 84 2.08 6.48 -10.17
CA SER A 84 1.92 7.72 -10.91
C SER A 84 1.63 7.50 -12.39
N SER A 85 2.09 6.40 -12.98
CA SER A 85 1.81 6.06 -14.38
C SER A 85 0.48 5.31 -14.58
N GLY A 86 -0.19 4.91 -13.50
CA GLY A 86 -1.42 4.14 -13.59
C GLY A 86 -1.21 2.64 -13.77
N LYS A 87 0.02 2.15 -13.73
CA LYS A 87 0.32 0.72 -13.79
C LYS A 87 -0.19 -0.01 -12.56
N ALA A 88 -0.16 0.65 -11.40
CA ALA A 88 -0.81 0.21 -10.18
C ALA A 88 -1.79 1.30 -9.73
N ASP A 89 -2.83 0.91 -9.03
CA ASP A 89 -3.86 1.85 -8.56
C ASP A 89 -3.42 2.57 -7.30
N PHE A 90 -2.69 1.89 -6.44
CA PHE A 90 -2.13 2.47 -5.22
C PHE A 90 -0.90 1.67 -4.78
N GLY A 91 -0.19 2.21 -3.81
CA GLY A 91 0.96 1.55 -3.21
C GLY A 91 0.85 1.49 -1.70
N ALA A 92 1.26 0.37 -1.14
CA ALA A 92 1.36 0.17 0.30
C ALA A 92 2.59 -0.69 0.58
N ALA A 93 3.64 -0.07 1.08
CA ALA A 93 4.94 -0.73 1.23
C ALA A 93 5.75 -0.13 2.38
N GLY A 94 5.05 0.22 3.47
CA GLY A 94 5.69 0.93 4.57
C GLY A 94 6.30 2.26 4.13
N ILE A 95 5.65 2.94 3.17
CA ILE A 95 6.21 4.12 2.52
C ILE A 95 6.07 5.33 3.42
N THR A 96 7.20 5.94 3.74
CA THR A 96 7.26 7.17 4.51
C THR A 96 6.85 8.37 3.66
N VAL A 97 6.00 9.22 4.20
CA VAL A 97 5.61 10.48 3.55
C VAL A 97 6.79 11.44 3.56
N THR A 98 7.19 11.93 2.40
CA THR A 98 8.21 12.97 2.26
C THR A 98 7.72 14.04 1.30
N GLU A 99 8.25 15.26 1.44
CA GLU A 99 7.89 16.37 0.55
C GLU A 99 8.24 16.06 -0.90
N ASP A 100 9.35 15.37 -1.13
CA ASP A 100 9.77 14.99 -2.47
C ASP A 100 8.81 14.00 -3.11
N ARG A 101 8.35 13.00 -2.35
CA ARG A 101 7.38 12.01 -2.84
C ARG A 101 6.02 12.61 -3.10
N LYS A 102 5.60 13.60 -2.30
CA LYS A 102 4.32 14.31 -2.49
C LYS A 102 4.21 15.04 -3.82
N LYS A 103 5.32 15.31 -4.48
CA LYS A 103 5.33 15.99 -5.79
C LYS A 103 4.73 15.13 -6.89
N ASN A 104 4.76 13.81 -6.73
CA ASN A 104 4.41 12.87 -7.80
C ASN A 104 3.17 12.04 -7.48
N ILE A 105 2.80 11.92 -6.22
CA ILE A 105 1.71 11.07 -5.74
C ILE A 105 1.02 11.70 -4.54
N ASP A 106 -0.20 11.27 -4.28
CA ASP A 106 -0.96 11.62 -3.09
C ASP A 106 -0.81 10.54 -2.01
N PHE A 107 -0.91 10.95 -0.77
CA PHE A 107 -0.83 10.06 0.39
C PHE A 107 -2.11 10.09 1.21
N THR A 108 -2.43 8.95 1.84
CA THR A 108 -3.42 8.91 2.90
C THR A 108 -2.85 9.54 4.17
N ASP A 109 -3.66 9.63 5.21
CA ASP A 109 -3.13 9.88 6.55
C ASP A 109 -2.19 8.76 6.95
N THR A 110 -1.24 9.07 7.83
CA THR A 110 -0.34 8.05 8.37
C THR A 110 -1.10 7.12 9.30
N TYR A 111 -0.80 5.82 9.24
CA TYR A 111 -1.52 4.78 9.99
C TYR A 111 -0.66 4.08 11.05
N THR A 112 0.62 4.37 11.10
CA THR A 112 1.54 3.80 12.09
C THR A 112 2.71 4.74 12.32
N LYS A 113 3.42 4.55 13.41
CA LYS A 113 4.65 5.29 13.72
C LYS A 113 5.85 4.38 13.51
N ALA A 114 6.89 4.93 12.91
CA ALA A 114 8.13 4.22 12.68
C ALA A 114 9.32 5.00 13.26
N CYS A 115 10.33 4.26 13.67
CA CYS A 115 11.58 4.83 14.12
C CYS A 115 12.72 4.07 13.46
N GLN A 116 13.61 4.80 12.78
CA GLN A 116 14.79 4.20 12.18
C GLN A 116 15.97 4.36 13.13
N VAL A 117 16.75 3.29 13.24
CA VAL A 117 17.97 3.28 14.05
C VAL A 117 19.13 2.76 13.20
N ILE A 118 20.33 3.13 13.60
CA ILE A 118 21.54 2.62 12.97
C ILE A 118 22.06 1.47 13.83
N VAL A 119 22.27 0.32 13.20
CA VAL A 119 22.84 -0.85 13.86
C VAL A 119 24.32 -0.87 13.60
N VAL A 120 25.10 -0.89 14.66
CA VAL A 120 26.55 -0.93 14.56
C VAL A 120 27.08 -2.15 15.31
N ARG A 121 28.27 -2.57 14.91
CA ARG A 121 28.91 -3.69 15.62
C ARG A 121 29.30 -3.27 17.02
N ASN A 122 28.96 -4.09 17.97
CA ASN A 122 29.42 -3.93 19.33
C ASN A 122 30.89 -4.37 19.44
N LYS A 123 31.72 -3.52 20.01
CA LYS A 123 33.15 -3.82 20.17
C LYS A 123 33.39 -4.70 21.39
#